data_26f5d9b71488cf6b4e946ad309c0f08e
#
_entry.id   26f5d9b71488cf6b4e946ad309c0f08e
#
_cell.length_a   1.000
_cell.length_b   1.000
_cell.length_c   1.000
_cell.angle_alpha   90.00
_cell.angle_beta   90.00
_cell.angle_gamma   90.00
#
_symmetry.space_group_name_H-M   'P 1'
#
loop_
_entity.id
_entity.type
_entity.pdbx_description
1 polymer ?
#
loop_
_entity_poly.entity_id
_entity_poly.type
_entity_poly.pdbx_seq_one_letter_code
_entity_poly.pdbx_strand_id
1 'polypeptide(L)'
;MSRTGRDITGERFGKLVVTGFAGYGQAGRQRVALWECRCDCGNTCRAEGYLLKSGRRKSCGCIRSTADKMIGKRFGKLTVIAEDLDNHTTLQKVICRCDCGREKSIATRDLKNGKVKSCGCDRIRPGKGDYLERQYDGALEAKREAFQKGDTSGIVTLEDWVYVWLRNVLPHVVKETTIRMYAETMERHILPALGDRKLEDLTEEAVSGWLRGLESMPLAGTQNGHMTEGTVRNTLSVLSGCMKDAQKSGLIDRNPCIGPSWTLQGRNVWERQEWLSEEQVRILEPELSAYQDEEGYPIGLGFRLVLYTGISLSEAAALRWRDVDLERKRLRLEYFVSVKRELGTGGAEERHYELEALSGRKRREVPVPDFIAEQLEQVKREYRGEPYGFVLGGSEKKPVRMDRMRAVLMRRAQACGMGSVTPRMLRDTYAIRAVRAGASSDMVAELMGFASSQQVIRRYMPKNETDKSELVKKMFG
;
A
#
# COMPACT_ATOMS: atom_id res chain seq x y z
N MET A 1 -14.86 12.48 -70.24
CA MET A 1 -15.65 13.71 -70.04
C MET A 1 -15.69 13.95 -68.53
N SER A 2 -14.96 14.96 -68.05
CA SER A 2 -14.79 15.29 -66.60
C SER A 2 -16.02 15.97 -66.09
N ARG A 3 -16.75 15.35 -65.14
CA ARG A 3 -17.73 16.05 -64.32
C ARG A 3 -16.96 16.93 -63.31
N THR A 4 -16.59 18.13 -63.75
CA THR A 4 -16.17 19.20 -62.87
C THR A 4 -17.37 19.56 -62.00
N GLY A 5 -17.33 19.18 -60.71
CA GLY A 5 -18.35 19.59 -59.76
C GLY A 5 -18.41 21.14 -59.73
N ARG A 6 -19.64 21.71 -59.75
CA ARG A 6 -19.91 23.15 -59.66
C ARG A 6 -19.04 23.77 -58.58
N ASP A 7 -18.32 24.83 -58.91
CA ASP A 7 -17.55 25.65 -57.97
C ASP A 7 -18.51 26.21 -56.89
N ILE A 8 -18.16 26.00 -55.65
CA ILE A 8 -18.93 26.44 -54.47
C ILE A 8 -18.17 27.47 -53.64
N THR A 9 -17.09 28.04 -54.20
CA THR A 9 -16.34 29.12 -53.54
C THR A 9 -17.27 30.32 -53.29
N GLY A 10 -17.23 30.84 -52.03
CA GLY A 10 -18.11 31.91 -51.56
C GLY A 10 -19.44 31.43 -51.04
N GLU A 11 -19.86 30.17 -51.27
CA GLU A 11 -21.11 29.68 -50.71
C GLU A 11 -20.99 29.42 -49.17
N ARG A 12 -22.10 29.65 -48.47
CA ARG A 12 -22.20 29.46 -47.02
C ARG A 12 -22.96 28.20 -46.69
N PHE A 13 -22.37 27.36 -45.83
CA PHE A 13 -22.97 26.11 -45.33
C PHE A 13 -22.98 26.15 -43.78
N GLY A 14 -24.05 26.63 -43.19
CA GLY A 14 -24.14 26.86 -41.75
C GLY A 14 -23.17 27.95 -41.28
N LYS A 15 -22.22 27.59 -40.41
CA LYS A 15 -21.13 28.49 -39.93
C LYS A 15 -19.87 28.48 -40.82
N LEU A 16 -19.90 27.72 -41.93
CA LEU A 16 -18.77 27.59 -42.83
C LEU A 16 -19.00 28.44 -44.10
N VAL A 17 -18.01 29.24 -44.49
CA VAL A 17 -17.92 29.91 -45.77
C VAL A 17 -16.79 29.25 -46.55
N VAL A 18 -17.07 28.79 -47.77
CA VAL A 18 -16.06 28.15 -48.62
C VAL A 18 -15.14 29.23 -49.16
N THR A 19 -13.84 29.11 -48.89
CA THR A 19 -12.81 30.07 -49.32
C THR A 19 -12.07 29.67 -50.56
N GLY A 20 -12.11 28.38 -50.94
CA GLY A 20 -11.45 27.89 -52.16
C GLY A 20 -11.46 26.37 -52.27
N PHE A 21 -11.01 25.90 -53.43
CA PHE A 21 -10.85 24.46 -53.68
C PHE A 21 -9.55 23.94 -53.09
N ALA A 22 -9.59 22.92 -52.26
CA ALA A 22 -8.45 22.35 -51.55
C ALA A 22 -7.88 21.06 -52.19
N GLY A 23 -8.39 20.70 -53.37
CA GLY A 23 -7.97 19.47 -54.05
C GLY A 23 -8.94 18.30 -53.93
N TYR A 24 -8.44 17.09 -54.11
CA TYR A 24 -9.24 15.86 -54.01
C TYR A 24 -8.71 15.00 -52.87
N GLY A 25 -9.62 14.43 -52.09
CA GLY A 25 -9.34 13.43 -51.06
C GLY A 25 -9.97 12.09 -51.40
N GLN A 26 -9.77 11.09 -50.55
CA GLN A 26 -10.42 9.79 -50.62
C GLN A 26 -11.44 9.63 -49.49
N ALA A 27 -12.69 9.24 -49.83
CA ALA A 27 -13.70 8.82 -48.89
C ALA A 27 -14.07 7.35 -49.19
N GLY A 28 -13.44 6.44 -48.46
CA GLY A 28 -13.50 5.01 -48.81
C GLY A 28 -12.82 4.71 -50.15
N ARG A 29 -13.60 4.16 -51.11
CA ARG A 29 -13.12 3.85 -52.49
C ARG A 29 -13.38 4.98 -53.49
N GLN A 30 -13.98 6.09 -53.09
CA GLN A 30 -14.37 7.16 -54.04
C GLN A 30 -13.49 8.42 -53.83
N ARG A 31 -13.11 9.02 -54.96
CA ARG A 31 -12.40 10.31 -54.98
C ARG A 31 -13.40 11.44 -54.78
N VAL A 32 -13.21 12.30 -53.75
CA VAL A 32 -14.12 13.39 -53.38
C VAL A 32 -13.42 14.74 -53.43
N ALA A 33 -14.15 15.79 -53.86
CA ALA A 33 -13.65 17.16 -53.85
C ALA A 33 -13.59 17.71 -52.40
N LEU A 34 -12.46 18.25 -52.03
CA LEU A 34 -12.23 18.93 -50.74
C LEU A 34 -12.22 20.43 -50.97
N TRP A 35 -12.85 21.13 -50.03
CA TRP A 35 -12.98 22.59 -50.03
C TRP A 35 -12.40 23.18 -48.73
N GLU A 36 -11.62 24.24 -48.86
CA GLU A 36 -11.22 25.04 -47.72
C GLU A 36 -12.40 25.90 -47.28
N CYS A 37 -12.64 25.93 -45.98
CA CYS A 37 -13.75 26.63 -45.39
C CYS A 37 -13.27 27.45 -44.18
N ARG A 38 -13.76 28.68 -44.08
CA ARG A 38 -13.58 29.52 -42.87
C ARG A 38 -14.87 29.47 -42.06
N CYS A 39 -14.75 29.16 -40.79
CA CYS A 39 -15.85 29.10 -39.86
C CYS A 39 -16.09 30.46 -39.17
N ASP A 40 -17.29 30.76 -38.76
CA ASP A 40 -17.65 31.97 -38.02
C ASP A 40 -16.89 32.06 -36.65
N CYS A 41 -16.36 30.95 -36.15
CA CYS A 41 -15.50 30.94 -34.96
C CYS A 41 -14.05 31.36 -35.22
N GLY A 42 -13.73 31.74 -36.47
CA GLY A 42 -12.37 32.14 -36.88
C GLY A 42 -11.49 31.01 -37.41
N ASN A 43 -11.78 29.76 -37.13
CA ASN A 43 -10.98 28.62 -37.57
C ASN A 43 -11.21 28.26 -39.03
N THR A 44 -10.14 27.81 -39.69
CA THR A 44 -10.25 27.22 -41.05
C THR A 44 -10.28 25.71 -40.95
N CYS A 45 -11.00 25.05 -41.88
CA CYS A 45 -11.03 23.60 -41.98
C CYS A 45 -11.22 23.15 -43.44
N ARG A 46 -10.82 21.94 -43.75
CA ARG A 46 -11.13 21.28 -45.02
C ARG A 46 -12.40 20.44 -44.88
N ALA A 47 -13.31 20.54 -45.84
CA ALA A 47 -14.55 19.81 -45.83
C ALA A 47 -14.84 19.20 -47.19
N GLU A 48 -15.43 18.02 -47.21
CA GLU A 48 -15.84 17.31 -48.42
C GLU A 48 -17.09 17.99 -49.00
N GLY A 49 -17.08 18.29 -50.27
CA GLY A 49 -18.14 19.06 -50.92
C GLY A 49 -19.53 18.45 -50.79
N TYR A 50 -19.63 17.12 -50.80
CA TYR A 50 -20.92 16.44 -50.63
C TYR A 50 -21.47 16.56 -49.19
N LEU A 51 -20.59 16.65 -48.16
CA LEU A 51 -20.99 16.86 -46.76
C LEU A 51 -21.49 18.28 -46.53
N LEU A 52 -20.89 19.27 -47.21
CA LEU A 52 -21.35 20.65 -47.18
C LEU A 52 -22.74 20.76 -47.81
N LYS A 53 -22.92 20.26 -49.06
CA LYS A 53 -24.18 20.30 -49.79
C LYS A 53 -25.31 19.52 -49.10
N SER A 54 -25.01 18.38 -48.48
CA SER A 54 -26.00 17.59 -47.74
C SER A 54 -26.33 18.19 -46.35
N GLY A 55 -25.68 19.27 -45.96
CA GLY A 55 -25.86 19.89 -44.62
C GLY A 55 -25.38 19.03 -43.44
N ARG A 56 -24.64 17.95 -43.74
CA ARG A 56 -24.05 17.09 -42.68
C ARG A 56 -22.88 17.77 -41.97
N ARG A 57 -22.20 18.71 -42.64
CA ARG A 57 -21.11 19.50 -42.07
C ARG A 57 -21.45 20.99 -42.10
N LYS A 58 -21.77 21.56 -40.95
CA LYS A 58 -22.23 22.94 -40.79
C LYS A 58 -21.27 23.83 -40.02
N SER A 59 -20.12 23.28 -39.55
CA SER A 59 -19.07 24.02 -38.78
C SER A 59 -17.73 23.33 -38.92
N CYS A 60 -16.68 23.99 -38.51
CA CYS A 60 -15.32 23.40 -38.37
C CYS A 60 -15.23 22.26 -37.31
N GLY A 61 -16.28 22.07 -36.54
CA GLY A 61 -16.37 21.21 -35.39
C GLY A 61 -16.81 21.97 -34.12
N CYS A 62 -16.76 23.30 -34.16
CA CYS A 62 -17.10 24.15 -33.01
C CYS A 62 -18.55 24.03 -32.53
N ILE A 63 -19.49 23.59 -33.36
CA ILE A 63 -20.89 23.33 -32.93
C ILE A 63 -21.02 22.04 -32.10
N ARG A 64 -20.04 21.14 -32.17
CA ARG A 64 -20.03 19.91 -31.37
C ARG A 64 -19.57 20.11 -29.94
N SER A 65 -19.03 21.30 -29.61
CA SER A 65 -18.55 21.57 -28.27
C SER A 65 -19.76 21.77 -27.34
N THR A 66 -20.15 20.69 -26.67
CA THR A 66 -21.00 20.78 -25.48
C THR A 66 -20.21 21.37 -24.31
N ALA A 67 -18.93 21.60 -24.47
CA ALA A 67 -18.01 22.15 -23.50
C ALA A 67 -18.38 23.60 -23.14
N ASP A 68 -18.62 24.46 -24.12
CA ASP A 68 -19.00 25.87 -23.85
C ASP A 68 -20.26 26.00 -22.98
N LYS A 69 -21.20 25.08 -23.16
CA LYS A 69 -22.44 25.03 -22.36
C LYS A 69 -22.22 24.46 -20.96
N MET A 70 -21.03 23.91 -20.69
CA MET A 70 -20.69 23.31 -19.41
C MET A 70 -19.74 24.17 -18.57
N ILE A 71 -19.08 25.16 -19.17
CA ILE A 71 -18.20 26.09 -18.43
C ILE A 71 -19.01 26.77 -17.34
N GLY A 72 -18.48 26.81 -16.11
CA GLY A 72 -19.14 27.32 -14.91
C GLY A 72 -20.11 26.35 -14.24
N LYS A 73 -20.48 25.21 -14.88
CA LYS A 73 -21.34 24.21 -14.24
C LYS A 73 -20.59 23.37 -13.25
N ARG A 74 -21.27 23.05 -12.15
CA ARG A 74 -20.73 22.22 -11.06
C ARG A 74 -21.27 20.80 -11.12
N PHE A 75 -20.35 19.83 -10.96
CA PHE A 75 -20.62 18.40 -10.92
C PHE A 75 -19.95 17.79 -9.68
N GLY A 76 -20.70 17.69 -8.58
CA GLY A 76 -20.15 17.34 -7.27
C GLY A 76 -19.15 18.41 -6.79
N LYS A 77 -17.89 18.02 -6.54
CA LYS A 77 -16.79 18.92 -6.15
C LYS A 77 -16.05 19.54 -7.35
N LEU A 78 -16.51 19.32 -8.58
CA LEU A 78 -15.86 19.78 -9.80
C LEU A 78 -16.62 20.93 -10.43
N THR A 79 -15.94 22.02 -10.77
CA THR A 79 -16.43 23.12 -11.57
C THR A 79 -15.71 23.12 -12.91
N VAL A 80 -16.45 23.11 -14.02
CA VAL A 80 -15.86 23.17 -15.36
C VAL A 80 -15.33 24.57 -15.61
N ILE A 81 -14.02 24.69 -15.92
CA ILE A 81 -13.36 25.99 -16.12
C ILE A 81 -12.98 26.25 -17.57
N ALA A 82 -12.68 25.21 -18.36
CA ALA A 82 -12.29 25.35 -19.75
C ALA A 82 -12.55 24.07 -20.55
N GLU A 83 -12.52 24.17 -21.89
CA GLU A 83 -12.42 23.03 -22.80
C GLU A 83 -10.97 22.54 -22.87
N ASP A 84 -10.76 21.21 -22.89
CA ASP A 84 -9.44 20.62 -23.07
C ASP A 84 -9.12 20.55 -24.57
N LEU A 85 -8.39 21.53 -25.07
CA LEU A 85 -8.02 21.67 -26.47
C LEU A 85 -6.86 20.75 -26.88
N ASP A 86 -6.05 20.28 -25.93
CA ASP A 86 -4.90 19.41 -26.17
C ASP A 86 -5.29 17.92 -26.25
N ASN A 87 -6.58 17.65 -26.24
CA ASN A 87 -7.11 16.31 -26.24
C ASN A 87 -7.11 15.68 -27.66
N HIS A 88 -6.17 14.80 -27.91
CA HIS A 88 -6.05 14.03 -29.17
C HIS A 88 -6.98 12.80 -29.25
N THR A 89 -7.90 12.63 -28.31
CA THR A 89 -8.84 11.49 -28.30
C THR A 89 -10.18 11.84 -28.93
N THR A 90 -10.93 10.83 -29.39
CA THR A 90 -12.28 10.99 -29.94
C THR A 90 -13.33 11.42 -28.92
N LEU A 91 -12.99 11.43 -27.62
CA LEU A 91 -13.87 11.82 -26.52
C LEU A 91 -13.67 13.29 -26.18
N GLN A 92 -14.75 14.07 -26.19
CA GLN A 92 -14.71 15.46 -25.76
C GLN A 92 -14.43 15.55 -24.26
N LYS A 93 -13.37 16.29 -23.88
CA LYS A 93 -12.96 16.50 -22.48
C LYS A 93 -13.03 17.98 -22.12
N VAL A 94 -13.18 18.24 -20.83
CA VAL A 94 -13.17 19.57 -20.23
C VAL A 94 -12.22 19.60 -19.04
N ILE A 95 -11.60 20.74 -18.83
CA ILE A 95 -10.78 20.98 -17.64
C ILE A 95 -11.72 21.39 -16.52
N CYS A 96 -11.66 20.65 -15.42
CA CYS A 96 -12.46 20.91 -14.23
C CYS A 96 -11.55 21.26 -13.07
N ARG A 97 -11.89 22.32 -12.33
CA ARG A 97 -11.27 22.65 -11.04
C ARG A 97 -12.09 22.01 -9.92
N CYS A 98 -11.44 21.25 -9.06
CA CYS A 98 -12.04 20.65 -7.89
C CYS A 98 -12.00 21.62 -6.70
N ASP A 99 -12.92 21.46 -5.74
CA ASP A 99 -12.92 22.23 -4.48
C ASP A 99 -11.60 22.14 -3.71
N CYS A 100 -10.80 21.06 -3.93
CA CYS A 100 -9.46 20.91 -3.38
C CYS A 100 -8.36 21.70 -4.14
N GLY A 101 -8.74 22.55 -5.10
CA GLY A 101 -7.85 23.40 -5.90
C GLY A 101 -7.22 22.71 -7.13
N ARG A 102 -7.25 21.37 -7.24
CA ARG A 102 -6.65 20.65 -8.37
C ARG A 102 -7.50 20.75 -9.64
N GLU A 103 -6.80 20.90 -10.77
CA GLU A 103 -7.42 20.86 -12.09
C GLU A 103 -7.22 19.49 -12.72
N LYS A 104 -8.22 19.03 -13.46
CA LYS A 104 -8.20 17.73 -14.13
C LYS A 104 -9.02 17.75 -15.41
N SER A 105 -8.45 17.15 -16.47
CA SER A 105 -9.17 16.90 -17.71
C SER A 105 -10.09 15.69 -17.56
N ILE A 106 -11.38 15.85 -17.84
CA ILE A 106 -12.42 14.84 -17.63
C ILE A 106 -13.33 14.78 -18.84
N ALA A 107 -13.71 13.56 -19.26
CA ALA A 107 -14.64 13.38 -20.37
C ALA A 107 -16.03 13.93 -19.98
N THR A 108 -16.62 14.74 -20.86
CA THR A 108 -17.94 15.35 -20.66
C THR A 108 -19.04 14.34 -20.37
N ARG A 109 -18.94 13.14 -20.95
CA ARG A 109 -19.84 12.03 -20.71
C ARG A 109 -19.81 11.56 -19.24
N ASP A 110 -18.61 11.46 -18.66
CA ASP A 110 -18.43 10.93 -17.30
C ASP A 110 -18.89 11.94 -16.23
N LEU A 111 -18.83 13.24 -16.55
CA LEU A 111 -19.44 14.30 -15.71
C LEU A 111 -20.97 14.25 -15.75
N LYS A 112 -21.55 14.16 -16.97
CA LYS A 112 -23.02 14.13 -17.14
C LYS A 112 -23.66 12.91 -16.50
N ASN A 113 -23.01 11.77 -16.58
CA ASN A 113 -23.50 10.52 -16.01
C ASN A 113 -23.22 10.39 -14.49
N GLY A 114 -22.64 11.43 -13.87
CA GLY A 114 -22.30 11.42 -12.44
C GLY A 114 -21.24 10.40 -12.04
N LYS A 115 -20.53 9.80 -13.02
CA LYS A 115 -19.48 8.81 -12.79
C LYS A 115 -18.23 9.41 -12.12
N VAL A 116 -17.98 10.70 -12.38
CA VAL A 116 -16.87 11.45 -11.79
C VAL A 116 -17.44 12.68 -11.09
N LYS A 117 -17.32 12.75 -9.76
CA LYS A 117 -17.82 13.82 -8.90
C LYS A 117 -16.73 14.67 -8.25
N SER A 118 -15.46 14.25 -8.36
CA SER A 118 -14.28 14.94 -7.83
C SER A 118 -13.06 14.70 -8.73
N CYS A 119 -11.97 15.44 -8.52
CA CYS A 119 -10.70 15.19 -9.24
C CYS A 119 -10.06 13.83 -8.90
N GLY A 120 -10.64 13.12 -7.96
CA GLY A 120 -10.11 11.92 -7.30
C GLY A 120 -9.67 12.20 -5.87
N CYS A 121 -9.82 13.44 -5.36
CA CYS A 121 -9.54 13.77 -3.96
C CYS A 121 -10.47 13.00 -3.00
N ASP A 122 -11.72 12.70 -3.39
CA ASP A 122 -12.61 11.80 -2.64
C ASP A 122 -12.26 10.33 -2.78
N ARG A 123 -11.49 9.99 -3.83
CA ARG A 123 -10.89 8.69 -4.02
C ARG A 123 -9.44 8.72 -3.57
N ILE A 124 -9.13 9.50 -2.56
CA ILE A 124 -7.86 9.31 -1.91
C ILE A 124 -7.92 7.86 -1.41
N ARG A 125 -7.43 6.96 -2.28
CA ARG A 125 -6.93 5.71 -1.77
C ARG A 125 -5.87 6.16 -0.80
N PRO A 126 -6.06 5.94 0.48
CA PRO A 126 -5.05 6.24 1.45
C PRO A 126 -3.78 5.55 0.93
N GLY A 127 -2.70 6.29 0.75
CA GLY A 127 -1.44 5.78 0.20
C GLY A 127 -0.92 6.45 -1.07
N LYS A 128 -1.58 7.47 -1.64
CA LYS A 128 -1.01 8.31 -2.70
C LYS A 128 -0.91 9.77 -2.25
N GLY A 129 0.07 10.06 -1.50
CA GLY A 129 0.45 11.33 -0.93
C GLY A 129 0.73 11.11 0.54
N ASP A 130 1.99 11.21 0.92
CA ASP A 130 2.40 11.02 2.30
C ASP A 130 1.73 12.11 3.15
N TYR A 131 0.90 11.71 4.12
CA TYR A 131 0.30 12.63 5.10
C TYR A 131 1.38 13.51 5.74
N LEU A 132 2.61 13.01 5.85
CA LEU A 132 3.75 13.73 6.39
C LEU A 132 4.31 14.78 5.42
N GLU A 133 4.12 14.62 4.11
CA GLU A 133 4.65 15.49 3.06
C GLU A 133 3.62 16.49 2.51
N ARG A 134 2.34 16.40 2.90
CA ARG A 134 1.34 17.38 2.49
C ARG A 134 1.71 18.76 2.99
N GLN A 135 1.67 19.75 2.11
CA GLN A 135 1.57 21.15 2.51
C GLN A 135 0.21 21.33 3.16
N TYR A 136 0.21 21.40 4.47
CA TYR A 136 -0.98 21.74 5.24
C TYR A 136 -1.22 23.23 5.24
N ASP A 137 -2.48 23.59 5.49
CA ASP A 137 -2.90 24.95 5.74
C ASP A 137 -1.98 25.60 6.80
N GLY A 138 -1.56 26.83 6.57
CA GLY A 138 -0.70 27.56 7.50
C GLY A 138 -1.20 27.59 8.95
N ALA A 139 -2.51 27.39 9.14
CA ALA A 139 -3.14 27.28 10.47
C ALA A 139 -2.64 26.06 11.27
N LEU A 140 -2.49 24.88 10.66
CA LEU A 140 -1.97 23.70 11.36
C LEU A 140 -0.49 23.82 11.67
N GLU A 141 0.27 24.46 10.78
CA GLU A 141 1.69 24.71 11.04
C GLU A 141 1.89 25.70 12.20
N ALA A 142 1.07 26.75 12.28
CA ALA A 142 1.10 27.68 13.39
C ALA A 142 0.78 26.99 14.75
N LYS A 143 -0.17 26.03 14.75
CA LYS A 143 -0.48 25.22 15.96
C LYS A 143 0.70 24.33 16.35
N ARG A 144 1.41 23.77 15.38
CA ARG A 144 2.63 22.98 15.62
C ARG A 144 3.75 23.82 16.23
N GLU A 145 3.99 25.01 15.71
CA GLU A 145 4.98 25.94 16.23
C GLU A 145 4.63 26.44 17.64
N ALA A 146 3.35 26.71 17.92
CA ALA A 146 2.87 27.06 19.24
C ALA A 146 3.11 25.94 20.24
N PHE A 147 2.82 24.71 19.87
CA PHE A 147 3.08 23.53 20.69
C PHE A 147 4.57 23.38 21.07
N GLN A 148 5.48 23.65 20.14
CA GLN A 148 6.93 23.63 20.41
C GLN A 148 7.34 24.67 21.47
N LYS A 149 6.59 25.75 21.59
CA LYS A 149 6.79 26.81 22.58
C LYS A 149 6.02 26.55 23.91
N GLY A 150 5.34 25.40 24.00
CA GLY A 150 4.56 25.01 25.18
C GLY A 150 3.11 25.51 25.18
N ASP A 151 2.63 26.12 24.09
CA ASP A 151 1.26 26.57 23.97
C ASP A 151 0.39 25.51 23.26
N THR A 152 -0.56 24.96 23.99
CA THR A 152 -1.51 23.93 23.52
C THR A 152 -2.91 24.49 23.22
N SER A 153 -3.17 25.77 23.47
CA SER A 153 -4.51 26.38 23.40
C SER A 153 -5.15 26.33 22.01
N GLY A 154 -4.33 26.30 20.97
CA GLY A 154 -4.78 26.18 19.58
C GLY A 154 -5.17 24.77 19.13
N ILE A 155 -4.87 23.73 19.92
CA ILE A 155 -5.14 22.33 19.58
C ILE A 155 -6.51 21.95 20.13
N VAL A 156 -7.52 22.00 19.26
CA VAL A 156 -8.93 21.79 19.64
C VAL A 156 -9.46 20.46 19.12
N THR A 157 -9.16 20.11 17.87
CA THR A 157 -9.68 18.90 17.23
C THR A 157 -8.69 17.73 17.24
N LEU A 158 -9.20 16.54 16.97
CA LEU A 158 -8.32 15.37 16.81
C LEU A 158 -7.34 15.56 15.64
N GLU A 159 -7.76 16.17 14.53
CA GLU A 159 -6.88 16.43 13.38
C GLU A 159 -5.74 17.39 13.76
N ASP A 160 -6.02 18.43 14.53
CA ASP A 160 -5.00 19.34 15.05
C ASP A 160 -3.94 18.58 15.84
N TRP A 161 -4.41 17.74 16.78
CA TRP A 161 -3.51 16.94 17.61
C TRP A 161 -2.70 15.90 16.81
N VAL A 162 -3.35 15.16 15.90
CA VAL A 162 -2.68 14.16 15.07
C VAL A 162 -1.57 14.80 14.23
N TYR A 163 -1.81 16.01 13.70
CA TYR A 163 -0.81 16.77 12.96
C TYR A 163 0.44 17.06 13.81
N VAL A 164 0.24 17.55 15.02
CA VAL A 164 1.32 17.86 15.97
C VAL A 164 1.99 16.56 16.45
N TRP A 165 1.22 15.56 16.82
CA TRP A 165 1.70 14.29 17.34
C TRP A 165 2.64 13.55 16.37
N LEU A 166 2.26 13.45 15.11
CA LEU A 166 3.07 12.79 14.09
C LEU A 166 4.41 13.49 13.82
N ARG A 167 4.48 14.81 13.99
CA ARG A 167 5.66 15.62 13.65
C ARG A 167 6.54 16.03 14.84
N ASN A 168 5.94 16.18 16.00
CA ASN A 168 6.66 16.68 17.18
C ASN A 168 6.86 15.63 18.27
N VAL A 169 5.91 14.70 18.41
CA VAL A 169 5.99 13.70 19.50
C VAL A 169 6.62 12.40 19.03
N LEU A 170 6.08 11.83 17.95
CA LEU A 170 6.52 10.51 17.47
C LEU A 170 7.98 10.42 16.99
N PRO A 171 8.58 11.44 16.35
CA PRO A 171 9.98 11.36 15.90
C PRO A 171 10.99 11.09 17.01
N HIS A 172 10.62 11.44 18.24
CA HIS A 172 11.48 11.21 19.41
C HIS A 172 11.29 9.83 20.06
N VAL A 173 10.26 9.07 19.66
CA VAL A 173 9.84 7.85 20.38
C VAL A 173 9.87 6.61 19.48
N VAL A 174 9.62 6.76 18.18
CA VAL A 174 9.52 5.62 17.26
C VAL A 174 10.28 5.87 15.96
N LYS A 175 10.56 4.78 15.24
CA LYS A 175 11.21 4.86 13.92
C LYS A 175 10.29 5.49 12.87
N GLU A 176 10.86 6.14 11.87
CA GLU A 176 10.16 6.78 10.75
C GLU A 176 9.16 5.82 10.06
N THR A 177 9.54 4.55 9.85
CA THR A 177 8.63 3.54 9.26
C THR A 177 7.36 3.32 10.10
N THR A 178 7.45 3.46 11.42
CA THR A 178 6.29 3.39 12.33
C THR A 178 5.45 4.65 12.24
N ILE A 179 6.09 5.83 12.15
CA ILE A 179 5.37 7.11 11.96
C ILE A 179 4.55 7.06 10.68
N ARG A 180 5.14 6.60 9.57
CA ARG A 180 4.43 6.43 8.28
C ARG A 180 3.24 5.49 8.40
N MET A 181 3.41 4.34 9.07
CA MET A 181 2.32 3.39 9.31
C MET A 181 1.20 4.02 10.16
N TYR A 182 1.54 4.80 11.18
CA TYR A 182 0.57 5.50 12.01
C TYR A 182 -0.15 6.59 11.22
N ALA A 183 0.58 7.38 10.41
CA ALA A 183 0.01 8.39 9.53
C ALA A 183 -0.98 7.77 8.52
N GLU A 184 -0.61 6.66 7.86
CA GLU A 184 -1.52 5.93 6.97
C GLU A 184 -2.77 5.43 7.70
N THR A 185 -2.63 4.94 8.92
CA THR A 185 -3.75 4.43 9.72
C THR A 185 -4.68 5.57 10.14
N MET A 186 -4.11 6.70 10.59
CA MET A 186 -4.86 7.90 10.94
C MET A 186 -5.66 8.41 9.74
N GLU A 187 -5.00 8.60 8.60
CA GLU A 187 -5.61 9.14 7.39
C GLU A 187 -6.69 8.22 6.81
N ARG A 188 -6.45 6.91 6.88
CA ARG A 188 -7.32 5.92 6.24
C ARG A 188 -8.57 5.63 7.05
N HIS A 189 -8.43 5.54 8.35
CA HIS A 189 -9.44 4.92 9.20
C HIS A 189 -9.95 5.81 10.32
N ILE A 190 -9.15 6.75 10.81
CA ILE A 190 -9.45 7.53 12.01
C ILE A 190 -9.95 8.94 11.67
N LEU A 191 -9.12 9.73 10.97
CA LEU A 191 -9.45 11.12 10.64
C LEU A 191 -10.74 11.30 9.83
N PRO A 192 -11.10 10.42 8.86
CA PRO A 192 -12.35 10.60 8.12
C PRO A 192 -13.61 10.55 8.97
N ALA A 193 -13.55 9.93 10.15
CA ALA A 193 -14.69 9.77 11.04
C ALA A 193 -14.61 10.62 12.31
N LEU A 194 -13.40 10.87 12.80
CA LEU A 194 -13.18 11.50 14.09
C LEU A 194 -12.36 12.80 14.01
N GLY A 195 -11.74 13.12 12.87
CA GLY A 195 -10.79 14.24 12.73
C GLY A 195 -11.33 15.59 13.16
N ASP A 196 -12.55 15.92 12.73
CA ASP A 196 -13.21 17.19 13.01
C ASP A 196 -13.79 17.29 14.44
N ARG A 197 -13.76 16.18 15.21
CA ARG A 197 -14.28 16.20 16.58
C ARG A 197 -13.29 16.89 17.50
N LYS A 198 -13.83 17.67 18.44
CA LYS A 198 -13.03 18.23 19.51
C LYS A 198 -12.47 17.09 20.39
N LEU A 199 -11.28 17.28 20.93
CA LEU A 199 -10.64 16.30 21.80
C LEU A 199 -11.48 16.01 23.05
N GLU A 200 -12.16 17.04 23.60
CA GLU A 200 -13.08 16.93 24.74
C GLU A 200 -14.35 16.11 24.44
N ASP A 201 -14.80 16.07 23.17
CA ASP A 201 -15.98 15.32 22.71
C ASP A 201 -15.66 13.86 22.31
N LEU A 202 -14.39 13.45 22.36
CA LEU A 202 -13.97 12.09 22.10
C LEU A 202 -14.21 11.23 23.33
N THR A 203 -15.49 10.86 23.54
CA THR A 203 -15.88 9.97 24.64
C THR A 203 -15.70 8.50 24.27
N GLU A 204 -15.80 7.64 25.29
CA GLU A 204 -15.75 6.19 25.12
C GLU A 204 -16.86 5.67 24.20
N GLU A 205 -18.06 6.28 24.27
CA GLU A 205 -19.22 5.98 23.40
C GLU A 205 -18.94 6.37 21.95
N ALA A 206 -18.32 7.55 21.73
CA ALA A 206 -17.99 8.04 20.39
C ALA A 206 -17.00 7.10 19.70
N VAL A 207 -15.98 6.65 20.43
CA VAL A 207 -14.97 5.71 19.93
C VAL A 207 -15.58 4.31 19.73
N SER A 208 -16.47 3.84 20.63
CA SER A 208 -17.23 2.57 20.46
C SER A 208 -18.12 2.59 19.20
N GLY A 209 -18.81 3.70 18.97
CA GLY A 209 -19.64 3.88 17.78
C GLY A 209 -18.83 3.83 16.49
N TRP A 210 -17.67 4.49 16.49
CA TRP A 210 -16.74 4.45 15.36
C TRP A 210 -16.19 3.04 15.10
N LEU A 211 -15.80 2.29 16.12
CA LEU A 211 -15.31 0.92 15.96
C LEU A 211 -16.35 -0.01 15.33
N ARG A 212 -17.61 0.07 15.76
CA ARG A 212 -18.71 -0.68 15.12
C ARG A 212 -18.87 -0.29 13.65
N GLY A 213 -18.68 0.97 13.32
CA GLY A 213 -18.67 1.44 11.94
C GLY A 213 -17.53 0.85 11.11
N LEU A 214 -16.32 0.72 11.69
CA LEU A 214 -15.17 0.10 11.04
C LEU A 214 -15.37 -1.38 10.74
N GLU A 215 -15.96 -2.14 11.66
CA GLU A 215 -16.26 -3.57 11.49
C GLU A 215 -17.23 -3.83 10.33
N SER A 216 -18.16 -2.91 10.10
CA SER A 216 -19.14 -2.98 9.01
C SER A 216 -18.68 -2.37 7.69
N MET A 217 -17.51 -1.72 7.66
CA MET A 217 -17.03 -0.99 6.49
C MET A 217 -16.57 -1.95 5.38
N PRO A 218 -17.16 -1.88 4.17
CA PRO A 218 -16.72 -2.73 3.07
C PRO A 218 -15.33 -2.32 2.59
N LEU A 219 -14.38 -3.25 2.63
CA LEU A 219 -13.02 -3.07 2.10
C LEU A 219 -12.92 -3.69 0.71
N ALA A 220 -12.74 -2.84 -0.31
CA ALA A 220 -12.47 -3.28 -1.65
C ALA A 220 -11.13 -4.04 -1.69
N GLY A 221 -11.14 -5.30 -2.18
CA GLY A 221 -9.95 -6.13 -2.36
C GLY A 221 -9.66 -7.12 -1.25
N THR A 222 -10.52 -7.24 -0.24
CA THR A 222 -10.44 -8.33 0.76
C THR A 222 -11.40 -9.46 0.42
N GLN A 223 -10.99 -10.71 0.65
CA GLN A 223 -11.81 -11.90 0.38
C GLN A 223 -13.17 -11.89 1.06
N ASN A 224 -13.31 -11.19 2.19
CA ASN A 224 -14.53 -11.14 3.00
C ASN A 224 -15.25 -9.77 2.98
N GLY A 225 -14.77 -8.81 2.19
CA GLY A 225 -15.40 -7.50 2.06
C GLY A 225 -15.36 -6.59 3.32
N HIS A 226 -14.85 -7.07 4.45
CA HIS A 226 -14.82 -6.34 5.72
C HIS A 226 -13.41 -6.28 6.32
N MET A 227 -13.19 -5.31 7.21
CA MET A 227 -11.97 -5.25 7.99
C MET A 227 -11.80 -6.48 8.88
N THR A 228 -10.57 -7.01 8.94
CA THR A 228 -10.27 -8.08 9.89
C THR A 228 -10.22 -7.52 11.32
N GLU A 229 -10.61 -8.32 12.30
CA GLU A 229 -10.50 -7.96 13.73
C GLU A 229 -9.08 -7.47 14.09
N GLY A 230 -8.05 -8.12 13.56
CA GLY A 230 -6.66 -7.70 13.76
C GLY A 230 -6.38 -6.29 13.24
N THR A 231 -6.96 -5.91 12.11
CA THR A 231 -6.83 -4.55 11.56
C THR A 231 -7.55 -3.53 12.44
N VAL A 232 -8.77 -3.85 12.90
CA VAL A 232 -9.54 -2.98 13.82
C VAL A 232 -8.78 -2.77 15.14
N ARG A 233 -8.22 -3.83 15.73
CA ARG A 233 -7.39 -3.74 16.94
C ARG A 233 -6.13 -2.90 16.75
N ASN A 234 -5.44 -3.07 15.63
CA ASN A 234 -4.28 -2.25 15.31
C ASN A 234 -4.67 -0.78 15.16
N THR A 235 -5.78 -0.50 14.48
CA THR A 235 -6.29 0.87 14.31
C THR A 235 -6.64 1.50 15.67
N LEU A 236 -7.32 0.77 16.55
CA LEU A 236 -7.60 1.22 17.90
C LEU A 236 -6.31 1.45 18.72
N SER A 237 -5.31 0.58 18.57
CA SER A 237 -4.03 0.73 19.26
C SER A 237 -3.30 2.01 18.85
N VAL A 238 -3.38 2.39 17.57
CA VAL A 238 -2.80 3.65 17.07
C VAL A 238 -3.55 4.85 17.67
N LEU A 239 -4.89 4.85 17.68
CA LEU A 239 -5.68 5.91 18.30
C LEU A 239 -5.41 5.99 19.80
N SER A 240 -5.37 4.85 20.51
CA SER A 240 -5.09 4.79 21.94
C SER A 240 -3.71 5.33 22.28
N GLY A 241 -2.69 5.05 21.46
CA GLY A 241 -1.36 5.61 21.60
C GLY A 241 -1.37 7.14 21.45
N CYS A 242 -2.07 7.64 20.44
CA CYS A 242 -2.23 9.06 20.19
C CYS A 242 -2.96 9.77 21.36
N MET A 243 -4.05 9.19 21.85
CA MET A 243 -4.80 9.74 23.01
C MET A 243 -4.00 9.67 24.31
N LYS A 244 -3.19 8.63 24.51
CA LYS A 244 -2.28 8.54 25.65
C LYS A 244 -1.27 9.69 25.66
N ASP A 245 -0.74 10.05 24.52
CA ASP A 245 0.21 11.16 24.43
C ASP A 245 -0.51 12.52 24.51
N ALA A 246 -1.76 12.64 24.02
CA ALA A 246 -2.62 13.82 24.27
C ALA A 246 -2.85 14.03 25.79
N GLN A 247 -3.11 12.95 26.51
CA GLN A 247 -3.27 13.00 27.97
C GLN A 247 -1.99 13.45 28.67
N LYS A 248 -0.84 12.94 28.27
CA LYS A 248 0.45 13.38 28.82
C LYS A 248 0.76 14.85 28.53
N SER A 249 0.27 15.36 27.41
CA SER A 249 0.42 16.77 27.02
C SER A 249 -0.63 17.70 27.66
N GLY A 250 -1.51 17.17 28.51
CA GLY A 250 -2.55 17.96 29.19
C GLY A 250 -3.70 18.41 28.30
N LEU A 251 -3.86 17.82 27.11
CA LEU A 251 -4.95 18.16 26.17
C LEU A 251 -6.27 17.49 26.53
N ILE A 252 -6.21 16.37 27.24
CA ILE A 252 -7.36 15.60 27.75
C ILE A 252 -7.03 15.02 29.11
N ASP A 253 -8.03 14.88 29.96
CA ASP A 253 -7.89 14.33 31.32
C ASP A 253 -7.81 12.79 31.30
N ARG A 254 -8.53 12.15 30.39
CA ARG A 254 -8.65 10.68 30.30
C ARG A 254 -8.56 10.20 28.86
N ASN A 255 -7.85 9.10 28.64
CA ASN A 255 -7.80 8.45 27.36
C ASN A 255 -9.13 7.71 27.09
N PRO A 256 -9.94 8.12 26.08
CA PRO A 256 -11.24 7.52 25.79
C PRO A 256 -11.15 6.13 25.17
N CYS A 257 -9.93 5.66 24.84
CA CYS A 257 -9.69 4.34 24.31
C CYS A 257 -9.41 3.29 25.40
N ILE A 258 -9.52 3.60 26.68
CA ILE A 258 -9.26 2.69 27.80
C ILE A 258 -10.55 2.54 28.59
N GLY A 259 -11.24 1.39 28.46
CA GLY A 259 -12.46 1.07 29.21
C GLY A 259 -12.90 -0.38 29.04
N PRO A 260 -13.77 -0.90 29.91
CA PRO A 260 -14.24 -2.27 29.88
C PRO A 260 -15.11 -2.64 28.66
N SER A 261 -15.64 -1.66 27.94
CA SER A 261 -16.44 -1.84 26.73
C SER A 261 -15.61 -2.23 25.49
N TRP A 262 -14.27 -2.19 25.59
CA TRP A 262 -13.34 -2.50 24.51
C TRP A 262 -13.02 -3.97 24.32
N THR A 263 -13.66 -4.85 25.03
CA THR A 263 -13.66 -6.24 24.62
C THR A 263 -14.46 -6.35 23.33
N LEU A 264 -13.77 -6.18 22.20
CA LEU A 264 -14.22 -6.76 20.94
C LEU A 264 -14.63 -8.18 21.31
N GLN A 265 -15.93 -8.51 21.24
CA GLN A 265 -16.40 -9.84 21.58
C GLN A 265 -15.70 -10.82 20.64
N GLY A 266 -14.60 -11.38 21.14
CA GLY A 266 -13.61 -12.04 20.34
C GLY A 266 -14.15 -13.35 19.81
N ARG A 267 -14.19 -13.49 18.52
CA ARG A 267 -13.83 -14.77 17.95
C ARG A 267 -12.40 -15.06 18.39
N ASN A 268 -12.18 -16.17 19.06
CA ASN A 268 -10.88 -16.62 19.51
C ASN A 268 -9.88 -16.50 18.35
N VAL A 269 -8.96 -15.51 18.43
CA VAL A 269 -7.88 -15.29 17.46
C VAL A 269 -6.97 -16.53 17.36
N TRP A 270 -7.14 -17.46 18.27
CA TRP A 270 -6.30 -18.64 18.46
C TRP A 270 -6.70 -19.86 17.62
N GLU A 271 -7.82 -19.83 16.88
CA GLU A 271 -8.26 -20.94 16.01
C GLU A 271 -7.60 -20.94 14.61
N ARG A 272 -6.85 -19.90 14.24
CA ARG A 272 -6.04 -19.96 13.03
C ARG A 272 -4.76 -20.70 13.35
N GLN A 273 -4.59 -21.87 12.74
CA GLN A 273 -3.31 -22.56 12.71
C GLN A 273 -2.26 -21.59 12.14
N GLU A 274 -1.38 -21.08 12.99
CA GLU A 274 -0.37 -20.08 12.62
C GLU A 274 0.95 -20.72 12.17
N TRP A 275 1.06 -22.04 12.19
CA TRP A 275 2.22 -22.82 11.78
C TRP A 275 1.79 -24.01 10.89
N LEU A 276 2.74 -24.60 10.19
CA LEU A 276 2.52 -25.76 9.35
C LEU A 276 2.58 -27.05 10.15
N SER A 277 1.72 -28.02 9.85
CA SER A 277 1.86 -29.40 10.32
C SER A 277 3.08 -30.07 9.66
N GLU A 278 3.58 -31.18 10.25
CA GLU A 278 4.69 -31.94 9.66
C GLU A 278 4.34 -32.48 8.27
N GLU A 279 3.10 -32.84 8.03
CA GLU A 279 2.61 -33.27 6.72
C GLU A 279 2.63 -32.11 5.70
N GLN A 280 2.15 -30.93 6.11
CA GLN A 280 2.21 -29.74 5.27
C GLN A 280 3.64 -29.34 4.94
N VAL A 281 4.57 -29.46 5.89
CA VAL A 281 5.98 -29.22 5.62
C VAL A 281 6.51 -30.23 4.62
N ARG A 282 6.18 -31.53 4.78
CA ARG A 282 6.63 -32.58 3.87
C ARG A 282 6.18 -32.37 2.43
N ILE A 283 4.99 -31.81 2.24
CA ILE A 283 4.45 -31.51 0.91
C ILE A 283 5.09 -30.22 0.33
N LEU A 284 5.25 -29.18 1.15
CA LEU A 284 5.67 -27.85 0.68
C LEU A 284 7.19 -27.74 0.50
N GLU A 285 7.98 -28.39 1.35
CA GLU A 285 9.43 -28.25 1.41
C GLU A 285 10.14 -28.58 0.09
N PRO A 286 9.80 -29.69 -0.64
CA PRO A 286 10.38 -29.98 -1.95
C PRO A 286 10.13 -28.86 -2.98
N GLU A 287 8.93 -28.29 -3.00
CA GLU A 287 8.55 -27.19 -3.89
C GLU A 287 9.33 -25.91 -3.60
N LEU A 288 9.63 -25.67 -2.32
CA LEU A 288 10.47 -24.54 -1.92
C LEU A 288 11.93 -24.78 -2.25
N SER A 289 12.42 -26.01 -2.03
CA SER A 289 13.83 -26.39 -2.32
C SER A 289 14.17 -26.28 -3.79
N ALA A 290 13.25 -26.69 -4.67
CA ALA A 290 13.42 -26.66 -6.12
C ALA A 290 13.28 -25.26 -6.73
N TYR A 291 12.85 -24.25 -5.95
CA TYR A 291 12.58 -22.94 -6.51
C TYR A 291 13.86 -22.17 -6.81
N GLN A 292 14.01 -21.81 -8.09
CA GLN A 292 15.06 -20.94 -8.61
C GLN A 292 14.45 -19.65 -9.16
N ASP A 293 15.25 -18.58 -9.24
CA ASP A 293 14.85 -17.35 -9.92
C ASP A 293 14.99 -17.46 -11.44
N GLU A 294 14.82 -16.36 -12.16
CA GLU A 294 14.92 -16.32 -13.63
C GLU A 294 16.34 -16.58 -14.15
N GLU A 295 17.34 -16.40 -13.30
CA GLU A 295 18.76 -16.62 -13.58
C GLU A 295 19.21 -18.02 -13.14
N GLY A 296 18.31 -18.84 -12.60
CA GLY A 296 18.58 -20.19 -12.12
C GLY A 296 19.14 -20.25 -10.70
N TYR A 297 19.20 -19.13 -9.97
CA TYR A 297 19.72 -19.10 -8.61
C TYR A 297 18.71 -19.69 -7.61
N PRO A 298 19.15 -20.54 -6.64
CA PRO A 298 18.28 -21.28 -5.74
C PRO A 298 17.71 -20.40 -4.59
N ILE A 299 16.89 -19.43 -4.92
CA ILE A 299 16.21 -18.50 -3.99
C ILE A 299 15.35 -19.24 -2.95
N GLY A 300 14.88 -20.43 -3.26
CA GLY A 300 14.13 -21.29 -2.35
C GLY A 300 14.86 -21.61 -1.04
N LEU A 301 16.21 -21.58 -1.06
CA LEU A 301 17.05 -21.69 0.13
C LEU A 301 16.63 -20.69 1.23
N GLY A 302 16.16 -19.48 0.88
CA GLY A 302 15.71 -18.49 1.86
C GLY A 302 14.52 -18.98 2.70
N PHE A 303 13.59 -19.71 2.12
CA PHE A 303 12.46 -20.29 2.85
C PHE A 303 12.88 -21.43 3.76
N ARG A 304 13.84 -22.25 3.29
CA ARG A 304 14.41 -23.33 4.11
C ARG A 304 15.20 -22.77 5.30
N LEU A 305 15.96 -21.70 5.11
CA LEU A 305 16.62 -20.99 6.21
C LEU A 305 15.59 -20.52 7.26
N VAL A 306 14.48 -19.90 6.84
CA VAL A 306 13.41 -19.50 7.77
C VAL A 306 12.80 -20.70 8.50
N LEU A 307 12.53 -21.80 7.79
CA LEU A 307 11.85 -22.99 8.33
C LEU A 307 12.72 -23.78 9.31
N TYR A 308 14.03 -23.84 9.08
CA TYR A 308 14.95 -24.73 9.81
C TYR A 308 15.88 -24.00 10.79
N THR A 309 15.91 -22.68 10.78
CA THR A 309 16.72 -21.89 11.72
C THR A 309 15.91 -20.86 12.52
N GLY A 310 14.64 -20.65 12.16
CA GLY A 310 13.77 -19.68 12.83
C GLY A 310 14.12 -18.22 12.59
N ILE A 311 15.04 -17.91 11.67
CA ILE A 311 15.34 -16.52 11.28
C ILE A 311 14.15 -15.91 10.52
N SER A 312 14.04 -14.59 10.50
CA SER A 312 13.03 -13.93 9.69
C SER A 312 13.43 -13.91 8.21
N LEU A 313 12.46 -13.79 7.28
CA LEU A 313 12.77 -13.64 5.86
C LEU A 313 13.63 -12.41 5.57
N SER A 314 13.47 -11.32 6.35
CA SER A 314 14.28 -10.11 6.21
C SER A 314 15.73 -10.29 6.68
N GLU A 315 15.97 -11.14 7.68
CA GLU A 315 17.32 -11.57 8.09
C GLU A 315 17.93 -12.49 7.04
N ALA A 316 17.17 -13.47 6.54
CA ALA A 316 17.63 -14.35 5.46
C ALA A 316 18.01 -13.57 4.18
N ALA A 317 17.21 -12.56 3.80
CA ALA A 317 17.48 -11.70 2.65
C ALA A 317 18.72 -10.79 2.84
N ALA A 318 19.09 -10.50 4.10
CA ALA A 318 20.25 -9.68 4.45
C ALA A 318 21.55 -10.50 4.61
N LEU A 319 21.44 -11.83 4.67
CA LEU A 319 22.57 -12.71 4.98
C LEU A 319 23.60 -12.66 3.85
N ARG A 320 24.86 -12.44 4.22
CA ARG A 320 26.02 -12.44 3.31
C ARG A 320 26.89 -13.67 3.56
N TRP A 321 27.66 -14.09 2.57
CA TRP A 321 28.53 -15.25 2.69
C TRP A 321 29.58 -15.13 3.81
N ARG A 322 30.05 -13.92 4.13
CA ARG A 322 30.96 -13.68 5.27
C ARG A 322 30.33 -13.96 6.63
N ASP A 323 28.98 -13.99 6.68
CA ASP A 323 28.21 -14.20 7.91
C ASP A 323 27.80 -15.67 8.08
N VAL A 324 28.24 -16.55 7.15
CA VAL A 324 28.00 -18.00 7.14
C VAL A 324 29.28 -18.72 7.55
N ASP A 325 29.31 -19.26 8.75
CA ASP A 325 30.39 -20.14 9.24
C ASP A 325 29.99 -21.59 8.96
N LEU A 326 30.53 -22.15 7.84
CA LEU A 326 30.25 -23.52 7.41
C LEU A 326 30.98 -24.57 8.29
N GLU A 327 32.13 -24.23 8.87
CA GLU A 327 32.89 -25.14 9.74
C GLU A 327 32.15 -25.36 11.07
N ARG A 328 31.67 -24.26 11.67
CA ARG A 328 30.91 -24.31 12.92
C ARG A 328 29.42 -24.50 12.72
N LYS A 329 28.95 -24.51 11.46
CA LYS A 329 27.53 -24.60 11.08
C LYS A 329 26.68 -23.56 11.79
N ARG A 330 27.06 -22.28 11.65
CA ARG A 330 26.39 -21.15 12.29
C ARG A 330 26.18 -19.99 11.31
N LEU A 331 25.09 -19.25 11.52
CA LEU A 331 24.80 -17.98 10.85
C LEU A 331 24.96 -16.85 11.85
N ARG A 332 25.72 -15.83 11.48
CA ARG A 332 25.83 -14.58 12.25
C ARG A 332 24.82 -13.58 11.72
N LEU A 333 23.83 -13.24 12.53
CA LEU A 333 22.77 -12.30 12.15
C LEU A 333 23.10 -10.91 12.70
N GLU A 334 23.53 -10.03 11.79
CA GLU A 334 23.92 -8.65 12.10
C GLU A 334 23.01 -7.63 11.42
N TYR A 335 22.36 -8.01 10.31
CA TYR A 335 21.55 -7.13 9.49
C TYR A 335 20.20 -7.75 9.15
N PHE A 336 19.25 -6.88 8.78
CA PHE A 336 17.99 -7.26 8.16
C PHE A 336 17.69 -6.31 7.01
N VAL A 337 16.88 -6.76 6.05
CA VAL A 337 16.39 -5.91 4.97
C VAL A 337 15.15 -5.16 5.43
N SER A 338 15.22 -3.84 5.42
CA SER A 338 14.08 -2.94 5.58
C SER A 338 13.54 -2.50 4.22
N VAL A 339 12.28 -2.12 4.17
CA VAL A 339 11.63 -1.58 2.98
C VAL A 339 11.31 -0.13 3.22
N LYS A 340 12.03 0.76 2.54
CA LYS A 340 11.68 2.18 2.48
C LYS A 340 10.79 2.44 1.27
N ARG A 341 9.80 3.29 1.45
CA ARG A 341 8.89 3.72 0.40
C ARG A 341 9.14 5.19 0.16
N GLU A 342 9.47 5.53 -1.06
CA GLU A 342 9.71 6.92 -1.49
C GLU A 342 8.78 7.25 -2.65
N LEU A 343 8.37 8.50 -2.74
CA LEU A 343 7.64 9.00 -3.89
C LEU A 343 8.63 9.27 -5.02
N GLY A 344 8.60 8.44 -6.06
CA GLY A 344 9.38 8.66 -7.27
C GLY A 344 8.93 9.92 -8.02
N THR A 345 9.78 10.41 -8.92
CA THR A 345 9.59 11.62 -9.72
C THR A 345 8.29 11.68 -10.54
N GLY A 346 7.57 10.56 -10.66
CA GLY A 346 6.25 10.46 -11.32
C GLY A 346 5.06 10.30 -10.36
N GLY A 347 5.25 10.48 -9.03
CA GLY A 347 4.21 10.28 -8.03
C GLY A 347 3.82 8.81 -7.84
N ALA A 348 4.60 7.87 -8.36
CA ALA A 348 4.51 6.45 -8.09
C ALA A 348 5.34 6.12 -6.84
N GLU A 349 4.81 5.26 -5.97
CA GLU A 349 5.51 4.77 -4.80
C GLU A 349 6.61 3.80 -5.23
N GLU A 350 7.87 4.17 -5.02
CA GLU A 350 9.04 3.32 -5.21
C GLU A 350 9.44 2.66 -3.90
N ARG A 351 9.80 1.36 -3.98
CA ARG A 351 10.24 0.59 -2.83
C ARG A 351 11.73 0.36 -2.92
N HIS A 352 12.45 0.88 -1.94
CA HIS A 352 13.87 0.65 -1.78
C HIS A 352 14.10 -0.38 -0.66
N TYR A 353 15.04 -1.30 -0.92
CA TYR A 353 15.41 -2.35 0.02
C TYR A 353 16.80 -2.02 0.57
N GLU A 354 16.87 -1.72 1.86
CA GLU A 354 18.09 -1.30 2.53
C GLU A 354 18.46 -2.25 3.66
N LEU A 355 19.77 -2.34 3.92
CA LEU A 355 20.29 -3.08 5.06
C LEU A 355 20.26 -2.18 6.30
N GLU A 356 19.56 -2.64 7.32
CA GLU A 356 19.60 -2.04 8.66
C GLU A 356 20.28 -3.00 9.64
N ALA A 357 21.09 -2.43 10.56
CA ALA A 357 21.75 -3.23 11.59
C ALA A 357 20.74 -3.74 12.63
N LEU A 358 20.90 -4.99 13.02
CA LEU A 358 20.18 -5.56 14.16
C LEU A 358 20.77 -5.02 15.47
N SER A 359 19.93 -4.84 16.48
CA SER A 359 20.31 -4.35 17.81
C SER A 359 19.84 -5.28 18.93
N GLY A 360 20.52 -5.24 20.06
CA GLY A 360 20.18 -6.03 21.24
C GLY A 360 20.12 -7.53 20.93
N ARG A 361 19.13 -8.23 21.48
CA ARG A 361 18.94 -9.69 21.31
C ARG A 361 18.66 -10.13 19.87
N LYS A 362 18.36 -9.23 18.97
CA LYS A 362 18.18 -9.56 17.56
C LYS A 362 19.51 -9.90 16.87
N ARG A 363 20.61 -9.25 17.30
CA ARG A 363 21.97 -9.60 16.87
C ARG A 363 22.40 -10.88 17.59
N ARG A 364 22.59 -11.96 16.87
CA ARG A 364 22.81 -13.28 17.43
C ARG A 364 23.45 -14.23 16.44
N GLU A 365 23.94 -15.36 16.96
CA GLU A 365 24.34 -16.52 16.15
C GLU A 365 23.25 -17.59 16.24
N VAL A 366 23.00 -18.26 15.12
CA VAL A 366 21.98 -19.31 15.01
C VAL A 366 22.62 -20.56 14.43
N PRO A 367 22.47 -21.73 15.09
CA PRO A 367 22.97 -22.99 14.55
C PRO A 367 22.19 -23.41 13.30
N VAL A 368 22.88 -24.09 12.38
CA VAL A 368 22.33 -24.57 11.12
C VAL A 368 22.37 -26.11 11.10
N PRO A 369 21.23 -26.77 10.77
CA PRO A 369 21.25 -28.23 10.58
C PRO A 369 22.19 -28.66 9.48
N ASP A 370 22.75 -29.88 9.57
CA ASP A 370 23.76 -30.42 8.66
C ASP A 370 23.34 -30.35 7.19
N PHE A 371 22.12 -30.80 6.87
CA PHE A 371 21.59 -30.77 5.50
C PHE A 371 21.40 -29.38 4.91
N ILE A 372 21.22 -28.35 5.76
CA ILE A 372 21.18 -26.95 5.33
C ILE A 372 22.59 -26.39 5.15
N ALA A 373 23.53 -26.79 6.02
CA ALA A 373 24.94 -26.40 5.88
C ALA A 373 25.55 -26.98 4.58
N GLU A 374 25.26 -28.24 4.26
CA GLU A 374 25.64 -28.89 3.00
C GLU A 374 25.07 -28.16 1.78
N GLN A 375 23.81 -27.77 1.84
CA GLN A 375 23.18 -26.99 0.76
C GLN A 375 23.83 -25.60 0.61
N LEU A 376 24.10 -24.91 1.72
CA LEU A 376 24.82 -23.63 1.70
C LEU A 376 26.22 -23.78 1.08
N GLU A 377 26.94 -24.84 1.43
CA GLU A 377 28.27 -25.14 0.86
C GLU A 377 28.19 -25.39 -0.65
N GLN A 378 27.21 -26.20 -1.09
CA GLN A 378 26.94 -26.45 -2.49
C GLN A 378 26.66 -25.15 -3.26
N VAL A 379 25.74 -24.33 -2.78
CA VAL A 379 25.39 -23.05 -3.41
C VAL A 379 26.59 -22.10 -3.44
N LYS A 380 27.36 -22.01 -2.36
CA LYS A 380 28.57 -21.18 -2.32
C LYS A 380 29.59 -21.59 -3.39
N ARG A 381 29.75 -22.88 -3.61
CA ARG A 381 30.68 -23.44 -4.59
C ARG A 381 30.20 -23.27 -6.03
N GLU A 382 28.92 -23.55 -6.29
CA GLU A 382 28.33 -23.48 -7.63
C GLU A 382 28.22 -22.03 -8.14
N TYR A 383 27.83 -21.11 -7.28
CA TYR A 383 27.62 -19.71 -7.64
C TYR A 383 28.75 -18.77 -7.22
N ARG A 384 29.92 -19.31 -6.83
CA ARG A 384 31.12 -18.56 -6.45
C ARG A 384 30.85 -17.47 -5.44
N GLY A 385 30.21 -17.85 -4.31
CA GLY A 385 29.77 -16.90 -3.28
C GLY A 385 30.89 -16.02 -2.72
N GLU A 386 30.91 -14.77 -3.18
CA GLU A 386 31.84 -13.76 -2.72
C GLU A 386 31.51 -13.35 -1.26
N PRO A 387 32.51 -13.02 -0.43
CA PRO A 387 32.27 -12.76 1.00
C PRO A 387 31.22 -11.70 1.29
N TYR A 388 31.15 -10.67 0.46
CA TYR A 388 30.18 -9.58 0.59
C TYR A 388 28.89 -9.79 -0.22
N GLY A 389 28.83 -10.81 -1.05
CA GLY A 389 27.65 -11.20 -1.82
C GLY A 389 26.55 -11.75 -0.93
N PHE A 390 25.30 -11.54 -1.32
CA PHE A 390 24.15 -12.07 -0.60
C PHE A 390 23.97 -13.57 -0.83
N VAL A 391 23.66 -14.31 0.25
CA VAL A 391 23.40 -15.76 0.18
C VAL A 391 22.20 -16.09 -0.72
N LEU A 392 21.24 -15.18 -0.87
CA LEU A 392 20.06 -15.39 -1.71
C LEU A 392 20.17 -14.76 -3.11
N GLY A 393 21.38 -14.62 -3.66
CA GLY A 393 21.57 -14.29 -5.08
C GLY A 393 21.16 -12.89 -5.51
N GLY A 394 21.11 -11.94 -4.62
CA GLY A 394 21.01 -10.55 -5.02
C GLY A 394 22.32 -10.07 -5.66
N SER A 395 22.29 -8.98 -6.45
CA SER A 395 23.51 -8.27 -6.81
C SER A 395 24.25 -7.88 -5.52
N GLU A 396 25.56 -7.78 -5.54
CA GLU A 396 26.36 -7.36 -4.37
C GLU A 396 25.84 -6.06 -3.71
N LYS A 397 25.11 -5.26 -4.46
CA LYS A 397 24.58 -3.95 -4.03
C LYS A 397 23.11 -3.98 -3.61
N LYS A 398 22.33 -5.02 -3.99
CA LYS A 398 20.88 -5.04 -3.72
C LYS A 398 20.44 -6.41 -3.20
N PRO A 399 19.78 -6.47 -2.04
CA PRO A 399 19.24 -7.71 -1.53
C PRO A 399 18.02 -8.16 -2.35
N VAL A 400 17.68 -9.46 -2.23
CA VAL A 400 16.48 -10.01 -2.87
C VAL A 400 15.21 -9.31 -2.41
N ARG A 401 14.27 -9.11 -3.33
CA ARG A 401 12.99 -8.46 -3.06
C ARG A 401 12.07 -9.36 -2.24
N MET A 402 11.82 -9.00 -1.00
CA MET A 402 10.98 -9.76 -0.06
C MET A 402 9.51 -9.85 -0.47
N ASP A 403 8.97 -8.86 -1.16
CA ASP A 403 7.60 -8.90 -1.71
C ASP A 403 7.47 -9.98 -2.78
N ARG A 404 8.46 -10.11 -3.66
CA ARG A 404 8.54 -11.19 -4.66
C ARG A 404 8.63 -12.56 -3.99
N MET A 405 9.49 -12.72 -2.99
CA MET A 405 9.59 -13.97 -2.24
C MET A 405 8.26 -14.35 -1.57
N ARG A 406 7.58 -13.40 -0.91
CA ARG A 406 6.26 -13.65 -0.31
C ARG A 406 5.24 -14.13 -1.33
N ALA A 407 5.19 -13.49 -2.51
CA ALA A 407 4.30 -13.88 -3.60
C ALA A 407 4.61 -15.29 -4.13
N VAL A 408 5.91 -15.65 -4.21
CA VAL A 408 6.35 -16.99 -4.60
C VAL A 408 5.91 -18.03 -3.59
N LEU A 409 6.18 -17.82 -2.30
CA LEU A 409 5.76 -18.73 -1.24
C LEU A 409 4.26 -19.00 -1.29
N MET A 410 3.46 -17.95 -1.45
CA MET A 410 2.01 -18.07 -1.55
C MET A 410 1.58 -18.91 -2.76
N ARG A 411 2.16 -18.66 -3.94
CA ARG A 411 1.85 -19.41 -5.16
C ARG A 411 2.22 -20.88 -5.05
N ARG A 412 3.40 -21.19 -4.48
CA ARG A 412 3.85 -22.58 -4.28
C ARG A 412 2.96 -23.31 -3.29
N ALA A 413 2.60 -22.68 -2.19
CA ALA A 413 1.67 -23.26 -1.22
C ALA A 413 0.29 -23.54 -1.84
N GLN A 414 -0.23 -22.62 -2.65
CA GLN A 414 -1.49 -22.83 -3.37
C GLN A 414 -1.40 -24.00 -4.37
N ALA A 415 -0.30 -24.15 -5.08
CA ALA A 415 -0.06 -25.29 -5.97
C ALA A 415 -0.05 -26.63 -5.22
N CYS A 416 0.36 -26.63 -3.95
CA CYS A 416 0.29 -27.78 -3.04
C CYS A 416 -1.11 -27.98 -2.42
N GLY A 417 -2.15 -27.27 -2.86
CA GLY A 417 -3.48 -27.35 -2.26
C GLY A 417 -3.61 -26.69 -0.88
N MET A 418 -2.61 -25.92 -0.46
CA MET A 418 -2.62 -25.20 0.81
C MET A 418 -3.26 -23.83 0.63
N GLY A 419 -3.85 -23.31 1.70
CA GLY A 419 -4.32 -21.93 1.75
C GLY A 419 -3.14 -20.92 1.73
N SER A 420 -3.37 -19.74 2.32
CA SER A 420 -2.33 -18.70 2.39
C SER A 420 -1.23 -19.11 3.38
N VAL A 421 -0.03 -19.39 2.88
CA VAL A 421 1.18 -19.63 3.69
C VAL A 421 2.05 -18.37 3.67
N THR A 422 2.52 -17.96 4.83
CA THR A 422 3.35 -16.77 5.02
C THR A 422 4.74 -17.15 5.53
N PRO A 423 5.78 -16.31 5.31
CA PRO A 423 7.09 -16.54 5.90
C PRO A 423 7.06 -16.63 7.44
N ARG A 424 6.08 -15.95 8.06
CA ARG A 424 5.87 -16.05 9.49
C ARG A 424 5.44 -17.45 9.92
N MET A 425 4.56 -18.10 9.16
CA MET A 425 4.14 -19.48 9.45
C MET A 425 5.32 -20.45 9.39
N LEU A 426 6.26 -20.27 8.44
CA LEU A 426 7.50 -21.07 8.40
C LEU A 426 8.32 -20.89 9.68
N ARG A 427 8.47 -19.63 10.11
CA ARG A 427 9.20 -19.29 11.34
C ARG A 427 8.49 -19.80 12.60
N ASP A 428 7.15 -19.70 12.63
CA ASP A 428 6.34 -20.19 13.74
C ASP A 428 6.39 -21.74 13.81
N THR A 429 6.51 -22.42 12.66
CA THR A 429 6.75 -23.87 12.59
C THR A 429 8.06 -24.27 13.27
N TYR A 430 9.15 -23.53 13.03
CA TYR A 430 10.41 -23.73 13.75
C TYR A 430 10.23 -23.60 15.27
N ALA A 431 9.54 -22.54 15.73
CA ALA A 431 9.31 -22.33 17.16
C ALA A 431 8.55 -23.48 17.81
N ILE A 432 7.49 -23.98 17.17
CA ILE A 432 6.71 -25.12 17.65
C ILE A 432 7.54 -26.40 17.68
N ARG A 433 8.37 -26.63 16.65
CA ARG A 433 9.30 -27.77 16.64
C ARG A 433 10.31 -27.71 17.79
N ALA A 434 10.88 -26.51 18.04
CA ALA A 434 11.82 -26.32 19.15
C ALA A 434 11.16 -26.57 20.50
N VAL A 435 9.95 -26.05 20.72
CA VAL A 435 9.17 -26.29 21.96
C VAL A 435 8.85 -27.77 22.12
N ARG A 436 8.41 -28.45 21.06
CA ARG A 436 8.12 -29.89 21.10
C ARG A 436 9.34 -30.77 21.35
N ALA A 437 10.52 -30.30 20.91
CA ALA A 437 11.82 -30.91 21.20
C ALA A 437 12.33 -30.63 22.63
N GLY A 438 11.56 -29.90 23.46
CA GLY A 438 11.90 -29.59 24.86
C GLY A 438 12.72 -28.32 25.06
N ALA A 439 12.88 -27.47 24.05
CA ALA A 439 13.59 -26.19 24.22
C ALA A 439 12.82 -25.27 25.21
N SER A 440 13.56 -24.62 26.12
CA SER A 440 12.99 -23.64 27.02
C SER A 440 12.51 -22.38 26.29
N SER A 441 11.55 -21.65 26.89
CA SER A 441 11.07 -20.38 26.32
C SER A 441 12.19 -19.35 26.11
N ASP A 442 13.20 -19.35 26.98
CA ASP A 442 14.35 -18.45 26.86
C ASP A 442 15.25 -18.84 25.68
N MET A 443 15.51 -20.16 25.50
CA MET A 443 16.27 -20.67 24.36
C MET A 443 15.58 -20.35 23.02
N VAL A 444 14.28 -20.57 22.94
CA VAL A 444 13.51 -20.23 21.73
C VAL A 444 13.52 -18.71 21.48
N ALA A 445 13.39 -17.90 22.54
CA ALA A 445 13.46 -16.45 22.42
C ALA A 445 14.82 -15.97 21.91
N GLU A 446 15.92 -16.56 22.39
CA GLU A 446 17.28 -16.28 21.96
C GLU A 446 17.48 -16.65 20.47
N LEU A 447 17.17 -17.89 20.09
CA LEU A 447 17.29 -18.38 18.70
C LEU A 447 16.48 -17.54 17.71
N MET A 448 15.28 -17.12 18.09
CA MET A 448 14.41 -16.31 17.24
C MET A 448 14.63 -14.80 17.38
N GLY A 449 15.47 -14.33 18.29
CA GLY A 449 15.72 -12.89 18.52
C GLY A 449 14.51 -12.13 19.06
N PHE A 450 13.70 -12.78 19.92
CA PHE A 450 12.63 -12.10 20.64
C PHE A 450 13.16 -11.27 21.81
N ALA A 451 12.50 -10.15 22.07
CA ALA A 451 12.91 -9.27 23.18
C ALA A 451 12.74 -9.94 24.56
N SER A 452 11.76 -10.83 24.70
CA SER A 452 11.51 -11.58 25.94
C SER A 452 10.89 -12.95 25.67
N SER A 453 11.12 -13.89 26.60
CA SER A 453 10.51 -15.22 26.59
C SER A 453 8.98 -15.19 26.78
N GLN A 454 8.42 -14.10 27.33
CA GLN A 454 6.96 -13.94 27.43
C GLN A 454 6.25 -14.00 26.07
N GLN A 455 6.91 -13.57 24.99
CA GLN A 455 6.36 -13.69 23.64
C GLN A 455 6.27 -15.16 23.20
N VAL A 456 7.27 -15.97 23.57
CA VAL A 456 7.30 -17.42 23.30
C VAL A 456 6.21 -18.13 24.10
N ILE A 457 6.13 -17.83 25.40
CA ILE A 457 5.14 -18.43 26.31
C ILE A 457 3.73 -18.17 25.78
N ARG A 458 3.40 -16.92 25.50
CA ARG A 458 2.07 -16.55 25.02
C ARG A 458 1.68 -17.18 23.69
N ARG A 459 2.66 -17.44 22.81
CA ARG A 459 2.40 -17.80 21.42
C ARG A 459 2.58 -19.28 21.14
N TYR A 460 3.57 -19.93 21.73
CA TYR A 460 4.00 -21.26 21.33
C TYR A 460 3.95 -22.30 22.45
N MET A 461 4.00 -21.87 23.71
CA MET A 461 3.86 -22.82 24.81
C MET A 461 2.40 -23.27 24.94
N PRO A 462 2.17 -24.59 25.13
CA PRO A 462 0.83 -25.07 25.41
C PRO A 462 0.30 -24.33 26.65
N LYS A 463 -0.91 -23.85 26.58
CA LYS A 463 -1.63 -23.37 27.76
C LYS A 463 -2.01 -24.64 28.53
N ASN A 464 -1.12 -25.05 29.42
CA ASN A 464 -1.41 -26.17 30.30
C ASN A 464 -2.54 -25.75 31.25
N GLU A 465 -3.76 -26.16 30.91
CA GLU A 465 -4.74 -26.55 31.90
C GLU A 465 -4.37 -27.95 32.44
N THR A 466 -3.10 -28.08 32.88
CA THR A 466 -2.73 -29.21 33.71
C THR A 466 -3.54 -29.01 34.99
N ASP A 467 -4.50 -29.90 35.25
CA ASP A 467 -5.26 -29.85 36.47
C ASP A 467 -4.25 -29.72 37.62
N LYS A 468 -4.40 -28.64 38.40
CA LYS A 468 -3.49 -28.35 39.52
C LYS A 468 -3.39 -29.57 40.45
N SER A 469 -4.45 -30.36 40.50
CA SER A 469 -4.51 -31.63 41.22
C SER A 469 -3.62 -32.73 40.62
N GLU A 470 -3.50 -32.78 39.29
CA GLU A 470 -2.61 -33.74 38.58
C GLU A 470 -1.13 -33.35 38.71
N LEU A 471 -0.84 -32.05 38.72
CA LEU A 471 0.48 -31.56 39.01
C LEU A 471 0.93 -31.86 40.44
N VAL A 472 0.05 -31.62 41.41
CA VAL A 472 0.30 -31.95 42.83
C VAL A 472 0.51 -33.43 43.01
N LYS A 473 -0.31 -34.29 42.32
CA LYS A 473 -0.11 -35.75 42.36
C LYS A 473 1.22 -36.19 41.75
N LYS A 474 1.68 -35.52 40.68
CA LYS A 474 3.02 -35.79 40.10
C LYS A 474 4.18 -35.31 40.96
N MET A 475 3.98 -34.29 41.79
CA MET A 475 5.01 -33.76 42.67
C MET A 475 5.16 -34.53 43.96
N PHE A 476 4.06 -35.12 44.46
CA PHE A 476 4.03 -35.66 45.84
C PHE A 476 3.39 -37.07 45.92
N GLY A 477 2.90 -37.63 44.83
CA GLY A 477 2.44 -39.02 44.68
C GLY A 477 3.51 -39.84 44.02
#